data_0741eceec7648468910dfff0af13bd91
#
_entry.id   0741eceec7648468910dfff0af13bd91
#
_cell.length_a   1.000
_cell.length_b   1.000
_cell.length_c   1.000
_cell.angle_alpha   90.00
_cell.angle_beta   90.00
_cell.angle_gamma   90.00
#
_symmetry.space_group_name_H-M   'P 1'
#
loop_
_entity.id
_entity.type
_entity.pdbx_description
1 polymer ?
#
loop_
_entity_poly.entity_id
_entity_poly.type
_entity_poly.pdbx_seq_one_letter_code
_entity_poly.pdbx_strand_id
1 'polypeptide(L)'
;MQPKTGFLAGKKLLITGVLSNRSIAYGIARACHAQGAELAFSYQGERFKERITEFAADFGSTLVFDCDVSSDEQIASLVQGVTAVWPKIDGFVHAIGFAPREAIAGDFLDGLSREAFAIAHDISAYSFPAMAKAFLPHLNDNASLLTLSYLGALRTVPNYNTMGLAKASLEASVRYLAESLGSQNRGLRANGISAGPIKTLAASGIKGFGKILEVVAANSPIRRNVTIDDVGNVAAFLLSDLAAGVSAEITYVDGGFSQVVGGIAD
;
A
#
# COMPACT_ATOMS: atom_id res chain seq x y z
N MET A 1 -29.53 10.93 -7.28
CA MET A 1 -28.07 10.79 -7.23
C MET A 1 -27.50 11.24 -8.56
N GLN A 2 -26.58 12.20 -8.59
CA GLN A 2 -25.85 12.49 -9.81
C GLN A 2 -24.96 11.28 -10.13
N PRO A 3 -24.81 10.90 -11.40
CA PRO A 3 -23.93 9.81 -11.77
C PRO A 3 -22.50 10.15 -11.31
N LYS A 4 -21.84 9.21 -10.63
CA LYS A 4 -20.42 9.35 -10.28
C LYS A 4 -19.63 9.48 -11.59
N THR A 5 -18.88 10.57 -11.74
CA THR A 5 -18.06 10.83 -12.91
C THR A 5 -16.60 10.58 -12.56
N GLY A 6 -15.82 10.05 -13.50
CA GLY A 6 -14.40 9.75 -13.33
C GLY A 6 -14.05 8.36 -13.85
N PHE A 7 -12.77 8.11 -14.03
CA PHE A 7 -12.27 6.88 -14.63
C PHE A 7 -12.31 5.64 -13.69
N LEU A 8 -12.73 5.84 -12.43
CA LEU A 8 -13.03 4.77 -11.47
C LEU A 8 -14.53 4.69 -11.12
N ALA A 9 -15.40 5.35 -11.91
CA ALA A 9 -16.84 5.37 -11.64
C ALA A 9 -17.41 3.95 -11.53
N GLY A 10 -18.02 3.63 -10.38
CA GLY A 10 -18.63 2.33 -10.11
C GLY A 10 -17.66 1.22 -9.70
N LYS A 11 -16.34 1.45 -9.70
CA LYS A 11 -15.37 0.50 -9.16
C LYS A 11 -15.48 0.40 -7.64
N LYS A 12 -15.45 -0.80 -7.11
CA LYS A 12 -15.52 -1.15 -5.69
C LYS A 12 -14.13 -1.53 -5.20
N LEU A 13 -13.55 -0.71 -4.33
CA LEU A 13 -12.18 -0.86 -3.88
C LEU A 13 -12.11 -0.98 -2.35
N LEU A 14 -11.38 -1.99 -1.87
CA LEU A 14 -11.03 -2.13 -0.46
C LEU A 14 -9.70 -1.42 -0.19
N ILE A 15 -9.67 -0.49 0.76
CA ILE A 15 -8.47 0.24 1.18
C ILE A 15 -8.05 -0.25 2.57
N THR A 16 -6.82 -0.76 2.68
CA THR A 16 -6.22 -1.14 3.97
C THR A 16 -5.17 -0.14 4.42
N GLY A 17 -4.81 -0.14 5.70
CA GLY A 17 -3.68 0.63 6.21
C GLY A 17 -3.92 2.12 6.43
N VAL A 18 -5.17 2.57 6.47
CA VAL A 18 -5.50 3.93 6.91
C VAL A 18 -5.36 4.01 8.43
N LEU A 19 -4.45 4.85 8.93
CA LEU A 19 -4.25 5.10 10.36
C LEU A 19 -4.50 6.57 10.73
N SER A 20 -4.41 7.46 9.76
CA SER A 20 -4.66 8.90 9.90
C SER A 20 -4.90 9.54 8.54
N ASN A 21 -5.38 10.78 8.53
CA ASN A 21 -5.52 11.59 7.31
C ASN A 21 -4.17 11.95 6.64
N ARG A 22 -3.05 11.58 7.24
CA ARG A 22 -1.69 11.69 6.68
C ARG A 22 -1.16 10.37 6.14
N SER A 23 -1.91 9.27 6.26
CA SER A 23 -1.52 7.98 5.69
C SER A 23 -1.55 8.03 4.16
N ILE A 24 -0.60 7.36 3.51
CA ILE A 24 -0.62 7.21 2.04
C ILE A 24 -1.94 6.59 1.59
N ALA A 25 -2.43 5.59 2.32
CA ALA A 25 -3.73 4.95 2.07
C ALA A 25 -4.91 5.94 2.07
N TYR A 26 -4.88 6.98 2.92
CA TYR A 26 -5.89 8.03 2.92
C TYR A 26 -5.81 8.90 1.65
N GLY A 27 -4.60 9.24 1.20
CA GLY A 27 -4.39 9.93 -0.09
C GLY A 27 -4.90 9.10 -1.28
N ILE A 28 -4.65 7.79 -1.26
CA ILE A 28 -5.17 6.86 -2.27
C ILE A 28 -6.70 6.82 -2.24
N ALA A 29 -7.30 6.67 -1.05
CA ALA A 29 -8.76 6.70 -0.89
C ALA A 29 -9.37 7.98 -1.47
N ARG A 30 -8.77 9.14 -1.15
CA ARG A 30 -9.20 10.45 -1.66
C ARG A 30 -9.15 10.53 -3.18
N ALA A 31 -8.05 10.10 -3.79
CA ALA A 31 -7.91 10.11 -5.25
C ALA A 31 -8.90 9.16 -5.93
N CYS A 32 -9.04 7.94 -5.42
CA CYS A 32 -10.00 6.96 -5.96
C CYS A 32 -11.46 7.45 -5.82
N HIS A 33 -11.82 8.00 -4.66
CA HIS A 33 -13.16 8.57 -4.44
C HIS A 33 -13.45 9.74 -5.38
N ALA A 34 -12.47 10.65 -5.58
CA ALA A 34 -12.61 11.77 -6.51
C ALA A 34 -12.82 11.31 -7.96
N GLN A 35 -12.37 10.10 -8.32
CA GLN A 35 -12.59 9.47 -9.62
C GLN A 35 -13.83 8.55 -9.65
N GLY A 36 -14.69 8.60 -8.63
CA GLY A 36 -16.00 7.94 -8.61
C GLY A 36 -16.01 6.53 -8.05
N ALA A 37 -14.90 6.02 -7.46
CA ALA A 37 -14.88 4.72 -6.81
C ALA A 37 -15.78 4.69 -5.57
N GLU A 38 -16.32 3.51 -5.27
CA GLU A 38 -16.92 3.14 -3.99
C GLU A 38 -15.84 2.48 -3.12
N LEU A 39 -15.75 2.90 -1.86
CA LEU A 39 -14.67 2.49 -0.98
C LEU A 39 -15.17 1.70 0.22
N ALA A 40 -14.43 0.67 0.58
CA ALA A 40 -14.49 -0.02 1.86
C ALA A 40 -13.13 0.07 2.54
N PHE A 41 -13.09 -0.07 3.86
CA PHE A 41 -11.86 0.09 4.64
C PHE A 41 -11.67 -1.09 5.59
N SER A 42 -10.41 -1.42 5.89
CA SER A 42 -10.08 -2.29 7.01
C SER A 42 -9.30 -1.55 8.10
N TYR A 43 -9.46 -2.02 9.32
CA TYR A 43 -8.70 -1.57 10.50
C TYR A 43 -8.19 -2.78 11.30
N GLN A 44 -7.20 -2.59 12.15
CA GLN A 44 -6.65 -3.63 13.02
C GLN A 44 -7.02 -3.39 14.47
N GLY A 45 -7.98 -4.15 14.98
CA GLY A 45 -8.41 -4.12 16.37
C GLY A 45 -9.31 -2.95 16.73
N GLU A 46 -10.18 -3.17 17.70
CA GLU A 46 -11.31 -2.30 18.09
C GLU A 46 -10.88 -0.85 18.39
N ARG A 47 -9.65 -0.65 18.89
CA ARG A 47 -9.11 0.70 19.21
C ARG A 47 -9.05 1.65 18.01
N PHE A 48 -9.04 1.13 16.78
CA PHE A 48 -8.98 1.95 15.56
C PHE A 48 -10.33 2.10 14.87
N LYS A 49 -11.34 1.33 15.27
CA LYS A 49 -12.65 1.28 14.62
C LYS A 49 -13.30 2.65 14.47
N GLU A 50 -13.47 3.37 15.57
CA GLU A 50 -14.12 4.68 15.57
C GLU A 50 -13.43 5.64 14.58
N ARG A 51 -12.11 5.75 14.69
CA ARG A 51 -11.30 6.62 13.82
C ARG A 51 -11.42 6.24 12.34
N ILE A 52 -11.39 4.95 12.02
CA ILE A 52 -11.49 4.52 10.62
C ILE A 52 -12.91 4.69 10.11
N THR A 53 -13.92 4.55 10.95
CA THR A 53 -15.32 4.87 10.61
C THR A 53 -15.48 6.35 10.27
N GLU A 54 -14.87 7.26 11.04
CA GLU A 54 -14.85 8.70 10.73
C GLU A 54 -14.19 8.96 9.37
N PHE A 55 -13.02 8.37 9.10
CA PHE A 55 -12.35 8.54 7.80
C PHE A 55 -13.15 7.92 6.64
N ALA A 56 -13.83 6.81 6.85
CA ALA A 56 -14.69 6.22 5.83
C ALA A 56 -15.86 7.16 5.47
N ALA A 57 -16.40 7.86 6.48
CA ALA A 57 -17.48 8.84 6.29
C ALA A 57 -17.06 10.03 5.41
N ASP A 58 -15.76 10.45 5.43
CA ASP A 58 -15.21 11.48 4.54
C ASP A 58 -15.42 11.12 3.05
N PHE A 59 -15.53 9.82 2.76
CA PHE A 59 -15.75 9.26 1.42
C PHE A 59 -17.16 8.72 1.21
N GLY A 60 -18.11 9.05 2.12
CA GLY A 60 -19.48 8.57 2.05
C GLY A 60 -19.63 7.05 2.24
N SER A 61 -18.65 6.40 2.86
CA SER A 61 -18.67 4.96 3.13
C SER A 61 -18.99 4.68 4.60
N THR A 62 -19.73 3.60 4.82
CA THR A 62 -19.96 2.99 6.14
C THR A 62 -19.33 1.59 6.24
N LEU A 63 -18.60 1.17 5.19
CA LEU A 63 -18.04 -0.17 5.06
C LEU A 63 -16.66 -0.21 5.71
N VAL A 64 -16.61 -0.62 6.98
CA VAL A 64 -15.38 -0.76 7.76
C VAL A 64 -15.33 -2.13 8.42
N PHE A 65 -14.22 -2.84 8.30
CA PHE A 65 -14.07 -4.22 8.71
C PHE A 65 -12.81 -4.41 9.55
N ASP A 66 -12.90 -5.19 10.63
CA ASP A 66 -11.72 -5.57 11.41
C ASP A 66 -10.90 -6.63 10.65
N CYS A 67 -9.58 -6.45 10.65
CA CYS A 67 -8.65 -7.44 10.10
C CYS A 67 -7.23 -7.21 10.59
N ASP A 68 -6.71 -8.15 11.35
CA ASP A 68 -5.27 -8.33 11.53
C ASP A 68 -4.76 -9.30 10.46
N VAL A 69 -3.92 -8.81 9.56
CA VAL A 69 -3.40 -9.59 8.45
C VAL A 69 -2.38 -10.67 8.85
N SER A 70 -2.00 -10.74 10.13
CA SER A 70 -1.22 -11.83 10.70
C SER A 70 -2.07 -13.07 11.01
N SER A 71 -3.40 -13.02 10.78
CA SER A 71 -4.32 -14.14 10.97
C SER A 71 -5.07 -14.45 9.68
N ASP A 72 -4.90 -15.66 9.17
CA ASP A 72 -5.64 -16.15 7.99
C ASP A 72 -7.15 -16.19 8.25
N GLU A 73 -7.57 -16.47 9.51
CA GLU A 73 -8.98 -16.45 9.90
C GLU A 73 -9.57 -15.04 9.82
N GLN A 74 -8.81 -14.03 10.22
CA GLN A 74 -9.26 -12.62 10.11
C GLN A 74 -9.28 -12.15 8.66
N ILE A 75 -8.33 -12.58 7.84
CA ILE A 75 -8.38 -12.33 6.39
C ILE A 75 -9.65 -12.97 5.78
N ALA A 76 -9.98 -14.22 6.15
CA ALA A 76 -11.20 -14.87 5.69
C ALA A 76 -12.47 -14.15 6.17
N SER A 77 -12.48 -13.68 7.42
CA SER A 77 -13.59 -12.89 7.97
C SER A 77 -13.76 -11.55 7.26
N LEU A 78 -12.65 -10.87 6.91
CA LEU A 78 -12.68 -9.66 6.10
C LEU A 78 -13.33 -9.93 4.73
N VAL A 79 -12.93 -11.01 4.04
CA VAL A 79 -13.52 -11.41 2.76
C VAL A 79 -15.02 -11.63 2.91
N GLN A 80 -15.46 -12.38 3.93
CA GLN A 80 -16.88 -12.63 4.20
C GLN A 80 -17.66 -11.32 4.44
N GLY A 81 -17.11 -10.43 5.26
CA GLY A 81 -17.72 -9.14 5.56
C GLY A 81 -17.89 -8.27 4.31
N VAL A 82 -16.84 -8.14 3.51
CA VAL A 82 -16.87 -7.36 2.27
C VAL A 82 -17.85 -7.98 1.26
N THR A 83 -17.80 -9.31 1.08
CA THR A 83 -18.60 -10.00 0.06
C THR A 83 -20.08 -10.12 0.42
N ALA A 84 -20.43 -10.00 1.69
CA ALA A 84 -21.81 -9.88 2.13
C ALA A 84 -22.48 -8.59 1.60
N VAL A 85 -21.70 -7.52 1.36
CA VAL A 85 -22.18 -6.25 0.82
C VAL A 85 -21.89 -6.14 -0.69
N TRP A 86 -20.68 -6.49 -1.09
CA TRP A 86 -20.25 -6.48 -2.47
C TRP A 86 -19.83 -7.90 -2.89
N PRO A 87 -20.68 -8.69 -3.54
CA PRO A 87 -20.37 -10.07 -3.95
C PRO A 87 -19.05 -10.19 -4.70
N LYS A 88 -18.65 -9.11 -5.39
CA LYS A 88 -17.37 -8.96 -6.04
C LYS A 88 -16.81 -7.55 -5.88
N ILE A 89 -15.47 -7.42 -5.93
CA ILE A 89 -14.73 -6.15 -5.87
C ILE A 89 -13.85 -5.98 -7.10
N ASP A 90 -13.50 -4.73 -7.41
CA ASP A 90 -12.64 -4.38 -8.55
C ASP A 90 -11.17 -4.28 -8.16
N GLY A 91 -10.85 -4.46 -6.89
CA GLY A 91 -9.49 -4.51 -6.39
C GLY A 91 -9.35 -4.11 -4.93
N PHE A 92 -8.12 -4.19 -4.47
CA PHE A 92 -7.78 -3.68 -3.14
C PHE A 92 -6.40 -3.02 -3.12
N VAL A 93 -6.21 -2.15 -2.13
CA VAL A 93 -4.95 -1.51 -1.81
C VAL A 93 -4.41 -2.10 -0.52
N HIS A 94 -3.26 -2.75 -0.61
CA HIS A 94 -2.52 -3.26 0.53
C HIS A 94 -1.48 -2.20 0.96
N ALA A 95 -1.86 -1.34 1.91
CA ALA A 95 -0.99 -0.30 2.46
C ALA A 95 -0.55 -0.65 3.89
N ILE A 96 -0.17 -1.90 4.09
CA ILE A 96 0.20 -2.48 5.38
C ILE A 96 1.71 -2.74 5.41
N GLY A 97 2.32 -2.53 6.56
CA GLY A 97 3.69 -2.88 6.82
C GLY A 97 4.01 -2.66 8.29
N PHE A 98 4.71 -3.61 8.89
CA PHE A 98 5.16 -3.57 10.26
C PHE A 98 6.46 -4.35 10.41
N ALA A 99 7.35 -3.82 11.23
CA ALA A 99 8.48 -4.55 11.79
C ALA A 99 8.66 -4.12 13.25
N PRO A 100 9.10 -5.02 14.15
CA PRO A 100 9.48 -4.67 15.51
C PRO A 100 10.54 -3.55 15.51
N ARG A 101 10.47 -2.66 16.49
CA ARG A 101 11.32 -1.47 16.53
C ARG A 101 12.80 -1.80 16.53
N GLU A 102 13.20 -2.85 17.24
CA GLU A 102 14.56 -3.36 17.31
C GLU A 102 15.07 -3.82 15.93
N ALA A 103 14.20 -4.34 15.08
CA ALA A 103 14.54 -4.83 13.75
C ALA A 103 14.81 -3.72 12.73
N ILE A 104 14.49 -2.46 13.05
CA ILE A 104 14.69 -1.30 12.17
C ILE A 104 15.60 -0.24 12.77
N ALA A 105 15.89 -0.27 14.07
CA ALA A 105 16.72 0.72 14.73
C ALA A 105 18.20 0.32 14.75
N GLY A 106 19.10 1.30 14.58
CA GLY A 106 20.55 1.10 14.73
C GLY A 106 21.19 0.32 13.57
N ASP A 107 22.25 -0.43 13.88
CA ASP A 107 22.92 -1.28 12.90
C ASP A 107 22.05 -2.49 12.54
N PHE A 108 22.19 -2.96 11.31
CA PHE A 108 21.39 -4.08 10.79
C PHE A 108 21.60 -5.37 11.59
N LEU A 109 22.86 -5.69 11.92
CA LEU A 109 23.17 -6.94 12.62
C LEU A 109 22.75 -6.90 14.09
N ASP A 110 22.77 -5.73 14.72
CA ASP A 110 22.38 -5.58 16.13
C ASP A 110 20.88 -5.88 16.33
N GLY A 111 20.03 -5.46 15.37
CA GLY A 111 18.58 -5.66 15.42
C GLY A 111 18.09 -6.97 14.77
N LEU A 112 18.99 -7.76 14.20
CA LEU A 112 18.61 -8.97 13.48
C LEU A 112 18.27 -10.12 14.43
N SER A 113 17.03 -10.55 14.43
CA SER A 113 16.60 -11.77 15.11
C SER A 113 15.65 -12.57 14.20
N ARG A 114 15.60 -13.90 14.43
CA ARG A 114 14.70 -14.79 13.70
C ARG A 114 13.24 -14.39 13.87
N GLU A 115 12.85 -14.05 15.09
CA GLU A 115 11.48 -13.65 15.42
C GLU A 115 11.11 -12.33 14.73
N ALA A 116 11.90 -11.29 14.89
CA ALA A 116 11.64 -9.99 14.27
C ALA A 116 11.65 -10.06 12.73
N PHE A 117 12.52 -10.90 12.16
CA PHE A 117 12.56 -11.17 10.73
C PHE A 117 11.26 -11.84 10.26
N ALA A 118 10.79 -12.89 10.98
CA ALA A 118 9.54 -13.59 10.67
C ALA A 118 8.33 -12.64 10.73
N ILE A 119 8.20 -11.87 11.82
CA ILE A 119 7.11 -10.91 11.99
C ILE A 119 7.08 -9.87 10.86
N ALA A 120 8.25 -9.31 10.50
CA ALA A 120 8.33 -8.30 9.45
C ALA A 120 7.90 -8.87 8.08
N HIS A 121 8.33 -10.09 7.74
CA HIS A 121 7.97 -10.73 6.47
C HIS A 121 6.51 -11.21 6.45
N ASP A 122 6.01 -11.74 7.55
CA ASP A 122 4.63 -12.17 7.68
C ASP A 122 3.67 -11.00 7.41
N ILE A 123 3.82 -9.92 8.17
CA ILE A 123 2.91 -8.76 8.07
C ILE A 123 3.16 -7.93 6.81
N SER A 124 4.43 -7.74 6.40
CA SER A 124 4.76 -6.75 5.35
C SER A 124 4.96 -7.34 3.96
N ALA A 125 5.06 -8.66 3.83
CA ALA A 125 5.26 -9.33 2.55
C ALA A 125 4.20 -10.42 2.30
N TYR A 126 4.03 -11.40 3.21
CA TYR A 126 3.10 -12.52 3.02
C TYR A 126 1.64 -12.07 2.97
N SER A 127 1.24 -11.10 3.77
CA SER A 127 -0.16 -10.68 3.86
C SER A 127 -0.75 -10.18 2.53
N PHE A 128 0.05 -9.61 1.63
CA PHE A 128 -0.43 -9.19 0.30
C PHE A 128 -0.87 -10.37 -0.58
N PRO A 129 -0.03 -11.39 -0.85
CA PRO A 129 -0.47 -12.58 -1.58
C PRO A 129 -1.52 -13.40 -0.81
N ALA A 130 -1.53 -13.42 0.52
CA ALA A 130 -2.57 -14.07 1.31
C ALA A 130 -3.95 -13.44 1.07
N MET A 131 -4.04 -12.10 1.13
CA MET A 131 -5.26 -11.37 0.78
C MET A 131 -5.67 -11.60 -0.68
N ALA A 132 -4.70 -11.57 -1.62
CA ALA A 132 -4.97 -11.83 -3.02
C ALA A 132 -5.58 -13.22 -3.24
N LYS A 133 -5.04 -14.25 -2.60
CA LYS A 133 -5.57 -15.62 -2.63
C LYS A 133 -7.00 -15.69 -2.07
N ALA A 134 -7.25 -15.04 -0.94
CA ALA A 134 -8.56 -15.07 -0.30
C ALA A 134 -9.63 -14.33 -1.11
N PHE A 135 -9.29 -13.18 -1.73
CA PHE A 135 -10.21 -12.43 -2.57
C PHE A 135 -10.36 -12.95 -4.00
N LEU A 136 -9.49 -13.82 -4.49
CA LEU A 136 -9.46 -14.27 -5.91
C LEU A 136 -10.83 -14.71 -6.45
N PRO A 137 -11.67 -15.51 -5.74
CA PRO A 137 -13.00 -15.89 -6.22
C PRO A 137 -13.98 -14.71 -6.32
N HIS A 138 -13.68 -13.62 -5.62
CA HIS A 138 -14.53 -12.44 -5.44
C HIS A 138 -14.02 -11.22 -6.21
N LEU A 139 -13.02 -11.38 -7.07
CA LEU A 139 -12.57 -10.31 -7.96
C LEU A 139 -13.46 -10.22 -9.19
N ASN A 140 -13.79 -9.00 -9.62
CA ASN A 140 -14.34 -8.74 -10.94
C ASN A 140 -13.28 -8.99 -12.03
N ASP A 141 -13.68 -9.17 -13.27
CA ASP A 141 -12.77 -9.14 -14.40
C ASP A 141 -12.12 -7.75 -14.48
N ASN A 142 -10.85 -7.71 -14.90
CA ASN A 142 -10.00 -6.51 -14.91
C ASN A 142 -9.71 -5.90 -13.53
N ALA A 143 -9.94 -6.63 -12.44
CA ALA A 143 -9.61 -6.16 -11.11
C ALA A 143 -8.10 -5.90 -10.97
N SER A 144 -7.74 -4.92 -10.14
CA SER A 144 -6.35 -4.50 -9.92
C SER A 144 -5.98 -4.54 -8.44
N LEU A 145 -4.89 -5.21 -8.11
CA LEU A 145 -4.33 -5.29 -6.78
C LEU A 145 -3.11 -4.39 -6.68
N LEU A 146 -3.04 -3.59 -5.62
CA LEU A 146 -1.97 -2.61 -5.45
C LEU A 146 -1.34 -2.73 -4.06
N THR A 147 -0.01 -2.71 -3.99
CA THR A 147 0.71 -2.63 -2.71
C THR A 147 1.66 -1.44 -2.68
N LEU A 148 2.16 -1.10 -1.48
CA LEU A 148 3.09 0.00 -1.25
C LEU A 148 4.46 -0.53 -0.84
N SER A 149 5.48 -0.07 -1.54
CA SER A 149 6.89 -0.34 -1.27
C SER A 149 7.66 0.97 -1.01
N TYR A 150 8.96 0.83 -0.84
CA TYR A 150 9.89 1.92 -0.62
C TYR A 150 11.27 1.58 -1.20
N LEU A 151 12.04 2.60 -1.56
CA LEU A 151 13.40 2.45 -2.11
C LEU A 151 14.30 1.49 -1.32
N GLY A 152 14.05 1.34 -0.02
CA GLY A 152 14.74 0.38 0.85
C GLY A 152 14.63 -1.09 0.42
N ALA A 153 13.73 -1.43 -0.50
CA ALA A 153 13.67 -2.76 -1.12
C ALA A 153 14.86 -3.04 -2.06
N LEU A 154 15.46 -2.00 -2.65
CA LEU A 154 16.54 -2.11 -3.63
C LEU A 154 17.87 -1.53 -3.14
N ARG A 155 17.83 -0.55 -2.24
CA ARG A 155 19.01 0.16 -1.73
C ARG A 155 19.00 0.17 -0.22
N THR A 156 20.16 0.06 0.40
CA THR A 156 20.28 0.20 1.85
C THR A 156 19.87 1.61 2.28
N VAL A 157 18.90 1.66 3.18
CA VAL A 157 18.47 2.89 3.83
C VAL A 157 18.72 2.76 5.34
N PRO A 158 19.48 3.67 5.98
CA PRO A 158 19.71 3.62 7.42
C PRO A 158 18.41 3.55 8.23
N ASN A 159 18.39 2.73 9.27
CA ASN A 159 17.23 2.51 10.14
C ASN A 159 15.98 1.95 9.40
N TYR A 160 16.19 1.28 8.28
CA TYR A 160 15.13 0.54 7.58
C TYR A 160 15.34 -0.98 7.66
N ASN A 161 16.58 -1.43 7.67
CA ASN A 161 17.08 -2.77 8.00
C ASN A 161 16.16 -3.93 7.54
N THR A 162 15.65 -4.75 8.47
CA THR A 162 14.79 -5.91 8.16
C THR A 162 13.53 -5.55 7.36
N MET A 163 12.99 -4.33 7.52
CA MET A 163 11.89 -3.86 6.69
C MET A 163 12.28 -3.76 5.21
N GLY A 164 13.53 -3.41 4.90
CA GLY A 164 14.04 -3.40 3.52
C GLY A 164 13.96 -4.78 2.88
N LEU A 165 14.36 -5.82 3.63
CA LEU A 165 14.27 -7.21 3.18
C LEU A 165 12.82 -7.64 2.97
N ALA A 166 11.91 -7.30 3.89
CA ALA A 166 10.48 -7.58 3.75
C ALA A 166 9.88 -6.87 2.51
N LYS A 167 10.28 -5.61 2.25
CA LYS A 167 9.82 -4.88 1.05
C LYS A 167 10.41 -5.46 -0.25
N ALA A 168 11.64 -5.97 -0.25
CA ALA A 168 12.19 -6.69 -1.39
C ALA A 168 11.39 -7.97 -1.69
N SER A 169 11.04 -8.72 -0.65
CA SER A 169 10.15 -9.88 -0.75
C SER A 169 8.76 -9.51 -1.26
N LEU A 170 8.18 -8.40 -0.78
CA LEU A 170 6.89 -7.87 -1.25
C LEU A 170 6.94 -7.49 -2.74
N GLU A 171 8.00 -6.82 -3.22
CA GLU A 171 8.16 -6.48 -4.63
C GLU A 171 8.31 -7.74 -5.52
N ALA A 172 8.99 -8.77 -5.01
CA ALA A 172 9.02 -10.07 -5.67
C ALA A 172 7.61 -10.68 -5.75
N SER A 173 6.82 -10.62 -4.67
CA SER A 173 5.45 -11.13 -4.63
C SER A 173 4.54 -10.47 -5.67
N VAL A 174 4.73 -9.17 -5.98
CA VAL A 174 3.99 -8.48 -7.05
C VAL A 174 4.15 -9.20 -8.38
N ARG A 175 5.39 -9.60 -8.74
CA ARG A 175 5.67 -10.29 -10.01
C ARG A 175 5.04 -11.68 -10.06
N TYR A 176 5.18 -12.47 -9.01
CA TYR A 176 4.59 -13.80 -8.93
C TYR A 176 3.05 -13.76 -8.90
N LEU A 177 2.46 -12.77 -8.21
CA LEU A 177 1.02 -12.56 -8.23
C LEU A 177 0.52 -12.17 -9.60
N ALA A 178 1.20 -11.26 -10.29
CA ALA A 178 0.79 -10.83 -11.62
C ALA A 178 0.76 -12.01 -12.61
N GLU A 179 1.75 -12.90 -12.58
CA GLU A 179 1.76 -14.12 -13.38
C GLU A 179 0.60 -15.06 -13.01
N SER A 180 0.43 -15.34 -11.72
CA SER A 180 -0.65 -16.21 -11.21
C SER A 180 -2.05 -15.65 -11.52
N LEU A 181 -2.24 -14.36 -11.41
CA LEU A 181 -3.50 -13.68 -11.74
C LEU A 181 -3.73 -13.65 -13.25
N GLY A 182 -2.68 -13.43 -14.04
CA GLY A 182 -2.73 -13.45 -15.51
C GLY A 182 -3.21 -14.80 -16.06
N SER A 183 -2.81 -15.91 -15.43
CA SER A 183 -3.24 -17.26 -15.81
C SER A 183 -4.75 -17.51 -15.69
N GLN A 184 -5.48 -16.66 -14.97
CA GLN A 184 -6.94 -16.71 -14.88
C GLN A 184 -7.65 -16.24 -16.16
N ASN A 185 -6.94 -15.62 -17.10
CA ASN A 185 -7.50 -15.06 -18.35
C ASN A 185 -8.67 -14.08 -18.13
N ARG A 186 -8.63 -13.31 -17.03
CA ARG A 186 -9.68 -12.38 -16.61
C ARG A 186 -9.20 -10.93 -16.58
N GLY A 187 -8.01 -10.63 -17.10
CA GLY A 187 -7.43 -9.28 -17.08
C GLY A 187 -7.02 -8.78 -15.68
N LEU A 188 -6.84 -9.70 -14.72
CA LEU A 188 -6.45 -9.37 -13.36
C LEU A 188 -5.01 -8.87 -13.32
N ARG A 189 -4.72 -7.86 -12.50
CA ARG A 189 -3.39 -7.23 -12.43
C ARG A 189 -2.91 -7.09 -11.00
N ALA A 190 -1.59 -7.15 -10.79
CA ALA A 190 -0.96 -6.80 -9.54
C ALA A 190 0.21 -5.86 -9.80
N ASN A 191 0.26 -4.74 -9.05
CA ASN A 191 1.30 -3.74 -9.14
C ASN A 191 1.71 -3.24 -7.75
N GLY A 192 2.84 -2.56 -7.68
CA GLY A 192 3.30 -1.87 -6.49
C GLY A 192 3.64 -0.40 -6.78
N ILE A 193 3.60 0.43 -5.75
CA ILE A 193 4.14 1.78 -5.79
C ILE A 193 5.29 1.85 -4.79
N SER A 194 6.48 2.21 -5.26
CA SER A 194 7.61 2.61 -4.42
C SER A 194 7.50 4.11 -4.18
N ALA A 195 6.94 4.50 -3.02
CA ALA A 195 6.73 5.89 -2.68
C ALA A 195 8.00 6.52 -2.10
N GLY A 196 8.25 7.80 -2.38
CA GLY A 196 9.24 8.59 -1.67
C GLY A 196 8.88 8.75 -0.18
N PRO A 197 9.79 9.29 0.63
CA PRO A 197 9.52 9.47 2.05
C PRO A 197 8.42 10.52 2.27
N ILE A 198 7.39 10.12 3.03
CA ILE A 198 6.25 10.97 3.39
C ILE A 198 6.10 10.94 4.91
N LYS A 199 5.85 12.10 5.53
CA LYS A 199 5.67 12.23 6.97
C LYS A 199 4.33 11.64 7.42
N THR A 200 4.30 10.32 7.57
CA THR A 200 3.14 9.56 8.10
C THR A 200 3.32 9.24 9.58
N LEU A 201 2.28 8.70 10.23
CA LEU A 201 2.41 8.17 11.60
C LEU A 201 3.41 7.02 11.66
N ALA A 202 3.40 6.11 10.69
CA ALA A 202 4.35 4.99 10.62
C ALA A 202 5.79 5.48 10.50
N ALA A 203 6.04 6.49 9.65
CA ALA A 203 7.36 7.08 9.46
C ALA A 203 7.87 7.88 10.67
N SER A 204 6.98 8.37 11.53
CA SER A 204 7.35 9.16 12.72
C SER A 204 8.17 8.36 13.74
N GLY A 205 8.09 7.03 13.71
CA GLY A 205 8.88 6.12 14.54
C GLY A 205 10.33 5.92 14.07
N ILE A 206 10.68 6.36 12.86
CA ILE A 206 12.01 6.20 12.28
C ILE A 206 12.92 7.32 12.77
N LYS A 207 14.02 6.96 13.48
CA LYS A 207 15.01 7.93 13.95
C LYS A 207 15.67 8.65 12.77
N GLY A 208 15.71 9.98 12.84
CA GLY A 208 16.33 10.80 11.79
C GLY A 208 15.50 11.01 10.53
N PHE A 209 14.22 10.65 10.53
CA PHE A 209 13.34 10.77 9.36
C PHE A 209 13.26 12.19 8.79
N GLY A 210 13.33 13.23 9.65
CA GLY A 210 13.37 14.63 9.20
C GLY A 210 14.56 14.91 8.27
N LYS A 211 15.75 14.39 8.60
CA LYS A 211 16.94 14.52 7.77
C LYS A 211 16.78 13.80 6.42
N ILE A 212 16.11 12.65 6.42
CA ILE A 212 15.80 11.93 5.16
C ILE A 212 14.93 12.82 4.26
N LEU A 213 13.90 13.47 4.81
CA LEU A 213 13.05 14.39 4.04
C LEU A 213 13.83 15.57 3.44
N GLU A 214 14.74 16.16 4.23
CA GLU A 214 15.61 17.27 3.75
C GLU A 214 16.52 16.82 2.61
N VAL A 215 17.19 15.69 2.77
CA VAL A 215 18.09 15.13 1.75
C VAL A 215 17.33 14.80 0.47
N VAL A 216 16.16 14.17 0.59
CA VAL A 216 15.35 13.81 -0.57
C VAL A 216 14.82 15.06 -1.28
N ALA A 217 14.33 16.06 -0.55
CA ALA A 217 13.86 17.31 -1.15
C ALA A 217 14.98 18.06 -1.90
N ALA A 218 16.19 18.05 -1.33
CA ALA A 218 17.35 18.72 -1.95
C ALA A 218 17.85 18.01 -3.22
N ASN A 219 17.77 16.66 -3.25
CA ASN A 219 18.41 15.86 -4.31
C ASN A 219 17.41 15.30 -5.33
N SER A 220 16.11 15.24 -5.04
CA SER A 220 15.15 14.80 -6.04
C SER A 220 15.05 15.76 -7.23
N PRO A 221 14.90 15.28 -8.47
CA PRO A 221 14.73 16.14 -9.65
C PRO A 221 13.62 17.19 -9.53
N ILE A 222 12.51 16.85 -8.88
CA ILE A 222 11.40 17.80 -8.67
C ILE A 222 11.63 18.79 -7.51
N ARG A 223 12.76 18.67 -6.78
CA ARG A 223 13.17 19.58 -5.68
C ARG A 223 12.15 19.73 -4.55
N ARG A 224 11.35 18.70 -4.32
CA ARG A 224 10.43 18.60 -3.18
C ARG A 224 10.21 17.15 -2.79
N ASN A 225 9.74 16.92 -1.58
CA ASN A 225 9.17 15.62 -1.23
C ASN A 225 7.83 15.42 -1.93
N VAL A 226 7.52 14.16 -2.22
CA VAL A 226 6.20 13.77 -2.70
C VAL A 226 5.18 13.81 -1.57
N THR A 227 3.93 13.94 -1.91
CA THR A 227 2.79 13.99 -1.00
C THR A 227 1.95 12.72 -1.09
N ILE A 228 1.02 12.55 -0.16
CA ILE A 228 0.04 11.45 -0.24
C ILE A 228 -0.86 11.59 -1.47
N ASP A 229 -1.02 12.80 -2.01
CA ASP A 229 -1.79 13.05 -3.23
C ASP A 229 -1.02 12.64 -4.48
N ASP A 230 0.29 12.90 -4.54
CA ASP A 230 1.12 12.44 -5.66
C ASP A 230 1.02 10.91 -5.78
N VAL A 231 1.10 10.19 -4.65
CA VAL A 231 0.95 8.73 -4.62
C VAL A 231 -0.48 8.32 -4.93
N GLY A 232 -1.47 9.02 -4.37
CA GLY A 232 -2.89 8.74 -4.56
C GLY A 232 -3.31 8.80 -6.03
N ASN A 233 -2.85 9.81 -6.77
CA ASN A 233 -3.16 9.98 -8.18
C ASN A 233 -2.61 8.83 -9.04
N VAL A 234 -1.37 8.41 -8.78
CA VAL A 234 -0.77 7.25 -9.48
C VAL A 234 -1.49 5.95 -9.10
N ALA A 235 -1.85 5.79 -7.82
CA ALA A 235 -2.63 4.64 -7.38
C ALA A 235 -4.00 4.57 -8.06
N ALA A 236 -4.72 5.68 -8.18
CA ALA A 236 -6.00 5.74 -8.88
C ALA A 236 -5.86 5.34 -10.37
N PHE A 237 -4.78 5.80 -11.04
CA PHE A 237 -4.47 5.35 -12.40
C PHE A 237 -4.23 3.84 -12.47
N LEU A 238 -3.37 3.28 -11.61
CA LEU A 238 -3.01 1.86 -11.60
C LEU A 238 -4.21 0.95 -11.27
N LEU A 239 -5.16 1.43 -10.47
CA LEU A 239 -6.40 0.71 -10.12
C LEU A 239 -7.47 0.80 -11.22
N SER A 240 -7.30 1.67 -12.20
CA SER A 240 -8.26 1.90 -13.27
C SER A 240 -7.99 1.05 -14.51
N ASP A 241 -8.97 1.00 -15.43
CA ASP A 241 -8.81 0.37 -16.74
C ASP A 241 -7.86 1.14 -17.67
N LEU A 242 -7.50 2.39 -17.35
CA LEU A 242 -6.47 3.15 -18.07
C LEU A 242 -5.10 2.49 -17.96
N ALA A 243 -4.86 1.71 -16.91
CA ALA A 243 -3.64 0.96 -16.69
C ALA A 243 -3.75 -0.52 -17.11
N ALA A 244 -4.67 -0.87 -18.03
CA ALA A 244 -4.90 -2.27 -18.44
C ALA A 244 -3.65 -2.98 -18.96
N GLY A 245 -2.70 -2.26 -19.53
CA GLY A 245 -1.40 -2.79 -19.99
C GLY A 245 -0.29 -2.80 -18.93
N VAL A 246 -0.59 -2.43 -17.66
CA VAL A 246 0.42 -2.35 -16.59
C VAL A 246 0.16 -3.42 -15.54
N SER A 247 1.05 -4.42 -15.47
CA SER A 247 1.03 -5.48 -14.45
C SER A 247 2.46 -5.92 -14.13
N ALA A 248 2.68 -6.45 -12.93
CA ALA A 248 4.01 -6.82 -12.41
C ALA A 248 4.99 -5.64 -12.21
N GLU A 249 4.49 -4.41 -12.21
CA GLU A 249 5.30 -3.18 -12.16
C GLU A 249 5.42 -2.64 -10.75
N ILE A 250 6.59 -2.08 -10.44
CA ILE A 250 6.83 -1.26 -9.24
C ILE A 250 7.05 0.17 -9.72
N THR A 251 6.00 0.97 -9.67
CA THR A 251 6.04 2.36 -10.13
C THR A 251 6.64 3.27 -9.05
N TYR A 252 7.69 4.01 -9.40
CA TYR A 252 8.30 4.96 -8.47
C TYR A 252 7.52 6.28 -8.44
N VAL A 253 7.09 6.67 -7.24
CA VAL A 253 6.49 7.99 -6.96
C VAL A 253 7.34 8.64 -5.87
N ASP A 254 8.53 9.11 -6.25
CA ASP A 254 9.56 9.60 -5.35
C ASP A 254 10.23 10.89 -5.84
N GLY A 255 9.64 11.55 -6.81
CA GLY A 255 10.18 12.76 -7.43
C GLY A 255 11.45 12.53 -8.25
N GLY A 256 11.72 11.28 -8.64
CA GLY A 256 12.91 10.88 -9.38
C GLY A 256 14.14 10.64 -8.50
N PHE A 257 14.00 10.68 -7.17
CA PHE A 257 15.11 10.52 -6.23
C PHE A 257 15.88 9.21 -6.44
N SER A 258 15.18 8.11 -6.71
CA SER A 258 15.78 6.78 -6.94
C SER A 258 16.69 6.73 -8.18
N GLN A 259 16.53 7.66 -9.12
CA GLN A 259 17.22 7.66 -10.41
C GLN A 259 18.45 8.59 -10.44
N VAL A 260 18.71 9.35 -9.38
CA VAL A 260 19.83 10.28 -9.32
C VAL A 260 20.91 9.78 -8.37
N VAL A 261 22.13 10.12 -8.66
CA VAL A 261 23.29 9.95 -7.75
C VAL A 261 23.38 11.24 -6.92
N GLY A 262 22.94 11.19 -5.66
CA GLY A 262 23.03 12.32 -4.74
C GLY A 262 24.46 12.59 -4.28
N GLY A 263 24.78 13.86 -3.96
CA GLY A 263 26.00 14.25 -3.27
C GLY A 263 27.26 14.39 -4.16
N ILE A 264 27.11 14.45 -5.49
CA ILE A 264 28.24 14.68 -6.40
C ILE A 264 28.40 16.16 -6.75
N ALA A 265 27.39 16.99 -6.50
CA ALA A 265 27.50 18.43 -6.68
C ALA A 265 27.89 19.10 -5.36
N ASP A 266 28.89 19.99 -5.40
CA ASP A 266 29.37 20.83 -4.29
C ASP A 266 28.26 21.69 -3.69
#